data_598376aa86ed8ec53b691875278fe28f
#
_entry.id   598376aa86ed8ec53b691875278fe28f
#
_cell.length_a   1.000
_cell.length_b   1.000
_cell.length_c   1.000
_cell.angle_alpha   90.00
_cell.angle_beta   90.00
_cell.angle_gamma   90.00
#
_symmetry.space_group_name_H-M   'P 1'
#
loop_
_entity.id
_entity.type
_entity.pdbx_description
1 polymer ?
#
loop_
_entity_poly.entity_id
_entity_poly.type
_entity_poly.pdbx_seq_one_letter_code
_entity_poly.pdbx_strand_id
1 'polypeptide(L)'
;MVAVLGAMPTLPRAQSAGRKMKLGIVGSGQVGGALGGVWVRAGHQVMFSSQDLEHDKALAAKLGPNARAGTPREAAAFGEVVMISVPYRALPDVGKTVGDLIRGKVVIDTCNPFVGRDGEIATWAREKGAGLASAELLPGARLVRAFNAIGASQMGDAHKQPGRVGMPIASDDREAIAVASALVRDIGYEPVPVGGLAMGKFLMPGTPLSGEHSPAEIRRIAATLK
;
A
#
# COMPACT_ATOMS: atom_id res chain seq x y z
N MET A 1 -52.57 27.99 0.64
CA MET A 1 -51.89 26.70 0.78
C MET A 1 -50.42 26.95 0.49
N VAL A 2 -49.60 27.12 1.51
CA VAL A 2 -48.16 27.43 1.38
C VAL A 2 -47.40 26.13 1.57
N ALA A 3 -46.68 25.69 0.54
CA ALA A 3 -45.82 24.50 0.61
C ALA A 3 -44.53 24.84 1.33
N VAL A 4 -44.30 24.25 2.50
CA VAL A 4 -43.03 24.30 3.24
C VAL A 4 -42.11 23.27 2.62
N LEU A 5 -41.12 23.73 1.86
CA LEU A 5 -39.98 22.88 1.46
C LEU A 5 -39.10 22.67 2.68
N GLY A 6 -39.13 21.45 3.24
CA GLY A 6 -38.23 21.00 4.28
C GLY A 6 -36.81 20.82 3.73
N ALA A 7 -35.87 21.63 4.20
CA ALA A 7 -34.46 21.44 3.96
C ALA A 7 -33.98 20.12 4.63
N MET A 8 -33.54 19.15 3.84
CA MET A 8 -32.87 17.95 4.38
C MET A 8 -31.54 18.38 5.01
N PRO A 9 -31.24 17.91 6.23
CA PRO A 9 -29.96 18.17 6.84
C PRO A 9 -28.87 17.46 6.03
N THR A 10 -27.95 18.23 5.46
CA THR A 10 -26.69 17.72 4.92
C THR A 10 -25.89 17.17 6.09
N LEU A 11 -25.73 15.85 6.16
CA LEU A 11 -24.81 15.21 7.10
C LEU A 11 -23.40 15.80 6.89
N PRO A 12 -22.73 16.26 7.94
CA PRO A 12 -21.37 16.73 7.81
C PRO A 12 -20.51 15.57 7.30
N ARG A 13 -19.87 15.80 6.15
CA ARG A 13 -18.81 14.93 5.64
C ARG A 13 -17.71 14.96 6.68
N ALA A 14 -17.70 13.97 7.58
CA ALA A 14 -16.65 13.80 8.56
C ALA A 14 -15.33 13.70 7.79
N GLN A 15 -14.58 14.79 7.78
CA GLN A 15 -13.14 14.73 7.58
C GLN A 15 -12.60 13.89 8.72
N SER A 16 -12.40 12.61 8.48
CA SER A 16 -11.55 11.80 9.33
C SER A 16 -10.14 12.37 9.15
N ALA A 17 -9.79 13.40 9.94
CA ALA A 17 -8.40 13.72 10.20
C ALA A 17 -7.80 12.40 10.66
N GLY A 18 -6.91 11.80 9.84
CA GLY A 18 -6.63 10.39 9.85
C GLY A 18 -6.15 9.95 11.22
N ARG A 19 -6.81 8.94 11.82
CA ARG A 19 -6.33 8.25 13.01
C ARG A 19 -4.89 7.83 12.76
N LYS A 20 -3.94 8.27 13.61
CA LYS A 20 -2.55 7.84 13.48
C LYS A 20 -2.43 6.37 13.87
N MET A 21 -1.78 5.61 13.03
CA MET A 21 -1.67 4.14 13.11
C MET A 21 -0.23 3.72 13.37
N LYS A 22 -0.08 2.49 13.85
CA LYS A 22 1.21 1.79 13.87
C LYS A 22 1.36 1.02 12.56
N LEU A 23 2.45 1.28 11.84
CA LEU A 23 2.75 0.64 10.57
C LEU A 23 4.01 -0.20 10.69
N GLY A 24 3.94 -1.47 10.34
CA GLY A 24 5.11 -2.34 10.19
C GLY A 24 5.53 -2.40 8.72
N ILE A 25 6.80 -2.14 8.44
CA ILE A 25 7.34 -2.23 7.08
C ILE A 25 8.30 -3.40 6.99
N VAL A 26 7.95 -4.40 6.21
CA VAL A 26 8.80 -5.53 5.86
C VAL A 26 9.42 -5.26 4.50
N GLY A 27 10.66 -4.83 4.49
CA GLY A 27 11.40 -4.38 3.32
C GLY A 27 11.51 -2.85 3.26
N SER A 28 12.48 -2.27 3.99
CA SER A 28 12.76 -0.82 4.05
C SER A 28 13.70 -0.31 2.96
N GLY A 29 13.70 -0.97 1.80
CA GLY A 29 14.44 -0.50 0.62
C GLY A 29 13.87 0.82 0.04
N GLN A 30 14.10 1.06 -1.25
CA GLN A 30 13.69 2.31 -1.91
C GLN A 30 12.20 2.63 -1.71
N VAL A 31 11.30 1.67 -1.94
CA VAL A 31 9.84 1.87 -1.80
C VAL A 31 9.44 1.96 -0.31
N GLY A 32 9.82 0.96 0.49
CA GLY A 32 9.45 0.88 1.90
C GLY A 32 10.01 2.03 2.72
N GLY A 33 11.26 2.41 2.47
CA GLY A 33 11.89 3.56 3.13
C GLY A 33 11.25 4.89 2.74
N ALA A 34 10.94 5.09 1.45
CA ALA A 34 10.29 6.30 0.95
C ALA A 34 8.88 6.48 1.55
N LEU A 35 8.00 5.49 1.38
CA LEU A 35 6.62 5.54 1.90
C LEU A 35 6.59 5.62 3.42
N GLY A 36 7.38 4.79 4.11
CA GLY A 36 7.48 4.82 5.56
C GLY A 36 7.93 6.17 6.08
N GLY A 37 8.91 6.81 5.44
CA GLY A 37 9.38 8.15 5.79
C GLY A 37 8.29 9.22 5.63
N VAL A 38 7.46 9.12 4.58
CA VAL A 38 6.31 10.05 4.40
C VAL A 38 5.25 9.80 5.48
N TRP A 39 4.93 8.56 5.81
CA TRP A 39 4.00 8.24 6.90
C TRP A 39 4.51 8.70 8.28
N VAL A 40 5.82 8.59 8.56
CA VAL A 40 6.41 9.18 9.78
C VAL A 40 6.16 10.69 9.83
N ARG A 41 6.41 11.40 8.73
CA ARG A 41 6.15 12.86 8.64
C ARG A 41 4.65 13.20 8.75
N ALA A 42 3.78 12.30 8.29
CA ALA A 42 2.33 12.42 8.47
C ALA A 42 1.88 12.11 9.91
N GLY A 43 2.78 11.69 10.80
CA GLY A 43 2.51 11.45 12.22
C GLY A 43 2.16 10.00 12.59
N HIS A 44 2.30 9.04 11.68
CA HIS A 44 2.18 7.62 12.00
C HIS A 44 3.43 7.12 12.73
N GLN A 45 3.27 6.09 13.56
CA GLN A 45 4.39 5.35 14.11
C GLN A 45 4.80 4.24 13.14
N VAL A 46 6.05 4.21 12.73
CA VAL A 46 6.53 3.26 11.72
C VAL A 46 7.71 2.46 12.27
N MET A 47 7.64 1.13 12.11
CA MET A 47 8.76 0.25 12.37
C MET A 47 9.29 -0.30 11.05
N PHE A 48 10.53 0.03 10.73
CA PHE A 48 11.24 -0.41 9.53
C PHE A 48 11.96 -1.74 9.80
N SER A 49 11.98 -2.60 8.80
CA SER A 49 12.75 -3.83 8.84
C SER A 49 13.25 -4.24 7.46
N SER A 50 14.44 -4.79 7.41
CA SER A 50 15.04 -5.40 6.21
C SER A 50 16.03 -6.51 6.62
N GLN A 51 16.88 -6.91 5.68
CA GLN A 51 18.02 -7.79 5.98
C GLN A 51 19.21 -7.04 6.61
N ASP A 52 19.20 -5.72 6.57
CA ASP A 52 20.22 -4.83 7.14
C ASP A 52 19.62 -3.97 8.27
N LEU A 53 19.70 -4.50 9.48
CA LEU A 53 19.16 -3.84 10.67
C LEU A 53 19.88 -2.51 10.98
N GLU A 54 21.17 -2.39 10.66
CA GLU A 54 21.91 -1.15 10.91
C GLU A 54 21.47 -0.05 9.95
N HIS A 55 21.21 -0.39 8.69
CA HIS A 55 20.55 0.52 7.76
C HIS A 55 19.19 1.00 8.30
N ASP A 56 18.37 0.08 8.81
CA ASP A 56 17.04 0.40 9.36
C ASP A 56 17.11 1.30 10.59
N LYS A 57 18.08 1.06 11.49
CA LYS A 57 18.35 1.91 12.66
C LYS A 57 18.76 3.31 12.24
N ALA A 58 19.66 3.44 11.26
CA ALA A 58 20.09 4.74 10.73
C ALA A 58 18.94 5.50 10.10
N LEU A 59 18.09 4.80 9.31
CA LEU A 59 16.88 5.38 8.73
C LEU A 59 15.90 5.88 9.81
N ALA A 60 15.61 5.06 10.80
CA ALA A 60 14.72 5.42 11.90
C ALA A 60 15.24 6.61 12.70
N ALA A 61 16.53 6.63 13.03
CA ALA A 61 17.16 7.75 13.75
C ALA A 61 17.04 9.07 12.97
N LYS A 62 17.21 9.03 11.65
CA LYS A 62 17.06 10.21 10.77
C LYS A 62 15.62 10.74 10.71
N LEU A 63 14.63 9.85 10.82
CA LEU A 63 13.21 10.19 10.72
C LEU A 63 12.59 10.68 12.04
N GLY A 64 13.24 10.40 13.18
CA GLY A 64 12.83 10.92 14.49
C GLY A 64 11.94 9.97 15.31
N PRO A 65 11.29 10.46 16.37
CA PRO A 65 10.74 9.62 17.45
C PRO A 65 9.58 8.71 17.06
N ASN A 66 8.92 8.98 15.94
CA ASN A 66 7.86 8.13 15.40
C ASN A 66 8.39 6.97 14.55
N ALA A 67 9.70 6.92 14.30
CA ALA A 67 10.34 5.84 13.55
C ALA A 67 11.08 4.88 14.48
N ARG A 68 11.05 3.61 14.17
CA ARG A 68 11.73 2.53 14.87
C ARG A 68 12.33 1.56 13.86
N ALA A 69 13.28 0.76 14.28
CA ALA A 69 13.83 -0.35 13.53
C ALA A 69 13.69 -1.65 14.30
N GLY A 70 13.55 -2.75 13.59
CA GLY A 70 13.47 -4.09 14.17
C GLY A 70 13.60 -5.17 13.12
N THR A 71 13.46 -6.41 13.53
CA THR A 71 13.38 -7.57 12.64
C THR A 71 12.05 -7.57 11.87
N PRO A 72 11.93 -8.30 10.75
CA PRO A 72 10.66 -8.46 10.03
C PRO A 72 9.51 -8.92 10.92
N ARG A 73 9.76 -9.83 11.86
CA ARG A 73 8.75 -10.30 12.81
C ARG A 73 8.33 -9.20 13.80
N GLU A 74 9.29 -8.43 14.32
CA GLU A 74 8.99 -7.29 15.20
C GLU A 74 8.18 -6.22 14.48
N ALA A 75 8.54 -5.87 13.24
CA ALA A 75 7.77 -4.93 12.41
C ALA A 75 6.35 -5.44 12.13
N ALA A 76 6.21 -6.71 11.74
CA ALA A 76 4.90 -7.32 11.51
C ALA A 76 4.04 -7.39 12.78
N ALA A 77 4.64 -7.65 13.94
CA ALA A 77 3.95 -7.66 15.23
C ALA A 77 3.52 -6.25 15.66
N PHE A 78 4.39 -5.26 15.48
CA PHE A 78 4.17 -3.86 15.85
C PHE A 78 3.02 -3.21 15.07
N GLY A 79 2.94 -3.48 13.76
CA GLY A 79 1.98 -2.82 12.87
C GLY A 79 0.54 -3.28 13.07
N GLU A 80 -0.40 -2.32 13.20
CA GLU A 80 -1.83 -2.57 12.98
C GLU A 80 -2.08 -2.83 11.49
N VAL A 81 -1.31 -2.17 10.63
CA VAL A 81 -1.19 -2.39 9.19
C VAL A 81 0.25 -2.77 8.88
N VAL A 82 0.43 -3.74 8.01
CA VAL A 82 1.76 -4.16 7.57
C VAL A 82 1.93 -3.84 6.09
N MET A 83 3.02 -3.17 5.72
CA MET A 83 3.42 -3.05 4.33
C MET A 83 4.53 -4.04 4.03
N ILE A 84 4.37 -4.80 2.96
CA ILE A 84 5.39 -5.71 2.44
C ILE A 84 5.96 -5.12 1.14
N SER A 85 7.26 -4.86 1.14
CA SER A 85 7.98 -4.18 0.06
C SER A 85 9.34 -4.83 -0.20
N VAL A 86 9.28 -6.07 -0.67
CA VAL A 86 10.47 -6.90 -0.95
C VAL A 86 10.52 -7.29 -2.44
N PRO A 87 11.68 -7.74 -2.96
CA PRO A 87 11.71 -8.44 -4.25
C PRO A 87 10.73 -9.60 -4.25
N TYR A 88 10.01 -9.81 -5.38
CA TYR A 88 8.92 -10.80 -5.42
C TYR A 88 9.38 -12.22 -5.06
N ARG A 89 10.62 -12.57 -5.43
CA ARG A 89 11.24 -13.85 -5.07
C ARG A 89 11.37 -14.12 -3.55
N ALA A 90 11.37 -13.05 -2.74
CA ALA A 90 11.46 -13.17 -1.28
C ALA A 90 10.08 -13.34 -0.61
N LEU A 91 8.99 -13.12 -1.35
CA LEU A 91 7.63 -13.12 -0.79
C LEU A 91 7.23 -14.46 -0.15
N PRO A 92 7.58 -15.65 -0.70
CA PRO A 92 7.31 -16.93 -0.05
C PRO A 92 7.94 -17.06 1.34
N ASP A 93 9.20 -16.61 1.49
CA ASP A 93 9.90 -16.68 2.76
C ASP A 93 9.40 -15.64 3.76
N VAL A 94 9.01 -14.47 3.28
CA VAL A 94 8.30 -13.47 4.10
C VAL A 94 6.98 -14.06 4.62
N GLY A 95 6.19 -14.71 3.75
CA GLY A 95 4.95 -15.37 4.16
C GLY A 95 5.16 -16.43 5.26
N LYS A 96 6.21 -17.23 5.15
CA LYS A 96 6.60 -18.20 6.21
C LYS A 96 7.03 -17.50 7.49
N THR A 97 7.82 -16.42 7.37
CA THR A 97 8.42 -15.71 8.50
C THR A 97 7.43 -14.93 9.33
N VAL A 98 6.45 -14.27 8.69
CA VAL A 98 5.51 -13.35 9.36
C VAL A 98 4.04 -13.74 9.23
N GLY A 99 3.72 -14.87 8.57
CA GLY A 99 2.34 -15.26 8.26
C GLY A 99 1.42 -15.37 9.47
N ASP A 100 1.95 -15.84 10.60
CA ASP A 100 1.22 -15.90 11.88
C ASP A 100 0.87 -14.51 12.43
N LEU A 101 1.71 -13.52 12.17
CA LEU A 101 1.59 -12.14 12.67
C LEU A 101 0.75 -11.23 11.77
N ILE A 102 0.61 -11.57 10.49
CA ILE A 102 -0.18 -10.78 9.52
C ILE A 102 -1.60 -11.31 9.30
N ARG A 103 -1.91 -12.49 9.85
CA ARG A 103 -3.25 -13.08 9.75
C ARG A 103 -4.32 -12.13 10.30
N GLY A 104 -5.33 -11.83 9.48
CA GLY A 104 -6.41 -10.89 9.81
C GLY A 104 -6.01 -9.42 9.79
N LYS A 105 -4.73 -9.08 9.61
CA LYS A 105 -4.29 -7.68 9.45
C LYS A 105 -4.44 -7.21 8.02
N VAL A 106 -4.63 -5.92 7.85
CA VAL A 106 -4.50 -5.27 6.54
C VAL A 106 -3.03 -5.29 6.13
N VAL A 107 -2.76 -5.85 4.95
CA VAL A 107 -1.43 -5.93 4.37
C VAL A 107 -1.40 -5.18 3.05
N ILE A 108 -0.58 -4.13 2.97
CA ILE A 108 -0.32 -3.40 1.73
C ILE A 108 0.85 -4.09 1.01
N ASP A 109 0.55 -4.71 -0.13
CA ASP A 109 1.55 -5.36 -0.97
C ASP A 109 2.00 -4.43 -2.09
N THR A 110 3.28 -4.04 -2.04
CA THR A 110 3.94 -3.23 -3.07
C THR A 110 4.87 -4.05 -3.96
N CYS A 111 4.90 -5.39 -3.80
CA CYS A 111 5.83 -6.26 -4.51
C CYS A 111 5.43 -6.43 -5.97
N ASN A 112 6.35 -6.15 -6.90
CA ASN A 112 6.15 -6.36 -8.32
C ASN A 112 7.00 -7.53 -8.83
N PRO A 113 6.39 -8.51 -9.56
CA PRO A 113 7.12 -9.62 -10.14
C PRO A 113 7.85 -9.18 -11.42
N PHE A 114 9.16 -8.96 -11.30
CA PHE A 114 10.05 -8.66 -12.42
C PHE A 114 10.81 -9.93 -12.84
N VAL A 115 10.48 -10.51 -14.00
CA VAL A 115 11.03 -11.80 -14.45
C VAL A 115 12.57 -11.79 -14.44
N GLY A 116 13.21 -10.73 -14.93
CA GLY A 116 14.67 -10.62 -14.95
C GLY A 116 15.34 -10.55 -13.57
N ARG A 117 14.58 -10.20 -12.51
CA ARG A 117 15.08 -10.16 -11.13
C ARG A 117 14.67 -11.38 -10.32
N ASP A 118 13.46 -11.85 -10.51
CA ASP A 118 12.79 -12.79 -9.62
C ASP A 118 12.62 -14.18 -10.23
N GLY A 119 12.91 -14.38 -11.54
CA GLY A 119 12.90 -15.67 -12.20
C GLY A 119 11.52 -16.29 -12.33
N GLU A 120 11.43 -17.61 -12.20
CA GLU A 120 10.22 -18.41 -12.43
C GLU A 120 9.03 -18.00 -11.56
N ILE A 121 9.26 -17.63 -10.32
CA ILE A 121 8.17 -17.17 -9.44
C ILE A 121 7.52 -15.90 -9.98
N ALA A 122 8.27 -15.03 -10.64
CA ALA A 122 7.70 -13.85 -11.28
C ALA A 122 6.87 -14.21 -12.52
N THR A 123 7.33 -15.19 -13.31
CA THR A 123 6.57 -15.72 -14.44
C THR A 123 5.23 -16.27 -13.96
N TRP A 124 5.25 -17.19 -13.00
CA TRP A 124 4.04 -17.73 -12.39
C TRP A 124 3.09 -16.65 -11.84
N ALA A 125 3.62 -15.67 -11.12
CA ALA A 125 2.83 -14.60 -10.53
C ALA A 125 2.19 -13.68 -11.59
N ARG A 126 2.86 -13.47 -12.72
CA ARG A 126 2.31 -12.68 -13.82
C ARG A 126 1.19 -13.43 -14.55
N GLU A 127 1.36 -14.75 -14.78
CA GLU A 127 0.35 -15.60 -15.39
C GLU A 127 -0.91 -15.72 -14.53
N LYS A 128 -0.74 -15.94 -13.22
CA LYS A 128 -1.83 -16.02 -12.25
C LYS A 128 -2.53 -14.67 -12.01
N GLY A 129 -1.80 -13.58 -12.24
CA GLY A 129 -2.15 -12.23 -11.81
C GLY A 129 -1.54 -11.90 -10.44
N ALA A 130 -0.67 -10.87 -10.40
CA ALA A 130 0.16 -10.58 -9.24
C ALA A 130 -0.62 -10.40 -7.92
N GLY A 131 -1.84 -9.87 -7.95
CA GLY A 131 -2.67 -9.74 -6.76
C GLY A 131 -3.12 -11.08 -6.19
N LEU A 132 -3.58 -11.98 -7.06
CA LEU A 132 -4.01 -13.34 -6.68
C LEU A 132 -2.81 -14.19 -6.23
N ALA A 133 -1.68 -14.05 -6.92
CA ALA A 133 -0.46 -14.74 -6.54
C ALA A 133 0.07 -14.30 -5.17
N SER A 134 0.06 -13.00 -4.88
CA SER A 134 0.46 -12.49 -3.57
C SER A 134 -0.48 -12.97 -2.45
N ALA A 135 -1.79 -13.06 -2.71
CA ALA A 135 -2.74 -13.58 -1.73
C ALA A 135 -2.49 -15.06 -1.38
N GLU A 136 -2.04 -15.86 -2.35
CA GLU A 136 -1.65 -17.26 -2.10
C GLU A 136 -0.37 -17.37 -1.26
N LEU A 137 0.59 -16.45 -1.47
CA LEU A 137 1.85 -16.42 -0.74
C LEU A 137 1.72 -15.80 0.67
N LEU A 138 0.63 -15.07 0.93
CA LEU A 138 0.36 -14.40 2.22
C LEU A 138 -1.02 -14.82 2.77
N PRO A 139 -1.23 -16.12 3.05
CA PRO A 139 -2.53 -16.65 3.40
C PRO A 139 -3.07 -16.06 4.71
N GLY A 140 -4.33 -15.66 4.69
CA GLY A 140 -5.02 -15.08 5.83
C GLY A 140 -4.78 -13.58 6.04
N ALA A 141 -3.92 -12.94 5.25
CA ALA A 141 -3.81 -11.49 5.23
C ALA A 141 -5.02 -10.85 4.53
N ARG A 142 -5.43 -9.69 4.99
CA ARG A 142 -6.42 -8.82 4.33
C ARG A 142 -5.68 -7.95 3.32
N LEU A 143 -5.41 -8.54 2.15
CA LEU A 143 -4.45 -8.02 1.19
C LEU A 143 -5.00 -6.85 0.37
N VAL A 144 -4.18 -5.81 0.24
CA VAL A 144 -4.41 -4.65 -0.64
C VAL A 144 -3.18 -4.43 -1.50
N ARG A 145 -3.36 -4.39 -2.81
CA ARG A 145 -2.30 -3.91 -3.70
C ARG A 145 -2.44 -2.41 -3.91
N ALA A 146 -1.39 -1.67 -3.60
CA ALA A 146 -1.26 -0.24 -3.79
C ALA A 146 0.21 0.15 -3.95
N PHE A 147 0.48 1.29 -4.58
CA PHE A 147 1.84 1.79 -4.87
C PHE A 147 2.65 0.96 -5.88
N ASN A 148 2.06 -0.04 -6.49
CA ASN A 148 2.73 -0.92 -7.45
C ASN A 148 2.98 -0.26 -8.81
N ALA A 149 2.15 0.72 -9.17
CA ALA A 149 2.08 1.32 -10.51
C ALA A 149 3.04 2.50 -10.73
N ILE A 150 3.57 3.10 -9.67
CA ILE A 150 4.46 4.27 -9.75
C ILE A 150 5.90 3.94 -9.33
N GLY A 151 6.85 4.73 -9.81
CA GLY A 151 8.26 4.56 -9.47
C GLY A 151 8.58 4.98 -8.03
N ALA A 152 9.54 4.29 -7.39
CA ALA A 152 9.96 4.60 -6.01
C ALA A 152 10.44 6.05 -5.83
N SER A 153 11.08 6.62 -6.84
CA SER A 153 11.56 8.02 -6.84
C SER A 153 10.42 9.04 -6.78
N GLN A 154 9.22 8.67 -7.23
CA GLN A 154 8.04 9.54 -7.25
C GLN A 154 7.19 9.43 -5.97
N MET A 155 7.34 8.36 -5.20
CA MET A 155 6.49 8.06 -4.04
C MET A 155 6.57 9.09 -2.92
N GLY A 156 7.69 9.81 -2.81
CA GLY A 156 7.88 10.85 -1.81
C GLY A 156 7.32 12.22 -2.17
N ASP A 157 6.93 12.43 -3.44
CA ASP A 157 6.62 13.76 -3.98
C ASP A 157 5.13 14.10 -4.02
N ALA A 158 4.25 13.10 -4.00
CA ALA A 158 2.80 13.33 -4.09
C ALA A 158 2.24 14.18 -2.94
N HIS A 159 2.84 14.11 -1.75
CA HIS A 159 2.45 14.96 -0.61
C HIS A 159 2.61 16.46 -0.86
N LYS A 160 3.41 16.86 -1.86
CA LYS A 160 3.55 18.27 -2.29
C LYS A 160 2.40 18.74 -3.17
N GLN A 161 1.58 17.83 -3.70
CA GLN A 161 0.44 18.10 -4.57
C GLN A 161 -0.77 17.24 -4.18
N PRO A 162 -1.37 17.49 -3.00
CA PRO A 162 -2.44 16.63 -2.47
C PRO A 162 -3.59 16.44 -3.45
N GLY A 163 -4.02 15.18 -3.61
CA GLY A 163 -5.16 14.81 -4.44
C GLY A 163 -4.96 14.89 -5.96
N ARG A 164 -3.80 15.35 -6.43
CA ARG A 164 -3.53 15.50 -7.87
C ARG A 164 -3.13 14.18 -8.54
N VAL A 165 -2.40 13.35 -7.83
CA VAL A 165 -1.98 12.04 -8.32
C VAL A 165 -2.88 10.96 -7.71
N GLY A 166 -3.48 10.16 -8.58
CA GLY A 166 -4.31 9.02 -8.20
C GLY A 166 -3.44 7.81 -7.84
N MET A 167 -3.88 7.06 -6.82
CA MET A 167 -3.26 5.79 -6.44
C MET A 167 -4.25 4.66 -6.70
N PRO A 168 -4.05 3.81 -7.74
CA PRO A 168 -4.92 2.67 -7.97
C PRO A 168 -4.77 1.66 -6.83
N ILE A 169 -5.90 1.16 -6.34
CA ILE A 169 -5.98 0.18 -5.25
C ILE A 169 -6.81 -1.03 -5.71
N ALA A 170 -6.30 -2.23 -5.49
CA ALA A 170 -7.00 -3.48 -5.75
C ALA A 170 -7.06 -4.35 -4.49
N SER A 171 -8.25 -4.77 -4.09
CA SER A 171 -8.48 -5.69 -2.96
C SER A 171 -9.90 -6.25 -3.02
N ASP A 172 -10.10 -7.45 -2.50
CA ASP A 172 -11.42 -8.07 -2.32
C ASP A 172 -12.08 -7.68 -0.99
N ASP A 173 -11.36 -6.98 -0.10
CA ASP A 173 -11.80 -6.59 1.23
C ASP A 173 -12.09 -5.08 1.31
N ARG A 174 -13.37 -4.73 1.47
CA ARG A 174 -13.82 -3.32 1.52
C ARG A 174 -13.26 -2.53 2.69
N GLU A 175 -13.12 -3.16 3.87
CA GLU A 175 -12.56 -2.47 5.03
C GLU A 175 -11.05 -2.28 4.88
N ALA A 176 -10.34 -3.25 4.30
CA ALA A 176 -8.93 -3.12 3.97
C ALA A 176 -8.70 -2.00 2.94
N ILE A 177 -9.57 -1.87 1.93
CA ILE A 177 -9.57 -0.72 1.00
C ILE A 177 -9.74 0.60 1.77
N ALA A 178 -10.65 0.67 2.73
CA ALA A 178 -10.88 1.90 3.49
C ALA A 178 -9.64 2.31 4.31
N VAL A 179 -9.00 1.34 4.99
CA VAL A 179 -7.76 1.55 5.76
C VAL A 179 -6.61 1.99 4.84
N ALA A 180 -6.37 1.28 3.74
CA ALA A 180 -5.33 1.63 2.78
C ALA A 180 -5.60 3.01 2.14
N SER A 181 -6.85 3.32 1.84
CA SER A 181 -7.25 4.63 1.29
C SER A 181 -6.96 5.78 2.25
N ALA A 182 -7.15 5.59 3.55
CA ALA A 182 -6.77 6.59 4.55
C ALA A 182 -5.25 6.85 4.53
N LEU A 183 -4.45 5.78 4.55
CA LEU A 183 -2.98 5.87 4.50
C LEU A 183 -2.47 6.49 3.18
N VAL A 184 -3.14 6.22 2.07
CA VAL A 184 -2.84 6.83 0.77
C VAL A 184 -3.10 8.35 0.81
N ARG A 185 -4.23 8.79 1.39
CA ARG A 185 -4.53 10.22 1.54
C ARG A 185 -3.61 10.94 2.50
N ASP A 186 -3.22 10.31 3.60
CA ASP A 186 -2.34 10.90 4.62
C ASP A 186 -0.97 11.30 4.04
N ILE A 187 -0.59 10.74 2.90
CA ILE A 187 0.66 11.05 2.19
C ILE A 187 0.44 11.77 0.86
N GLY A 188 -0.77 12.27 0.62
CA GLY A 188 -1.07 13.21 -0.46
C GLY A 188 -1.59 12.63 -1.77
N TYR A 189 -1.74 11.29 -1.90
CA TYR A 189 -2.37 10.68 -3.07
C TYR A 189 -3.89 10.62 -2.93
N GLU A 190 -4.61 10.59 -4.06
CA GLU A 190 -6.04 10.26 -4.07
C GLU A 190 -6.22 8.76 -4.34
N PRO A 191 -6.75 7.98 -3.39
CA PRO A 191 -6.97 6.55 -3.60
C PRO A 191 -8.09 6.31 -4.61
N VAL A 192 -7.85 5.40 -5.55
CA VAL A 192 -8.82 5.01 -6.57
C VAL A 192 -8.97 3.48 -6.55
N PRO A 193 -9.97 2.95 -5.83
CA PRO A 193 -10.29 1.52 -5.91
C PRO A 193 -10.67 1.15 -7.35
N VAL A 194 -9.98 0.15 -7.91
CA VAL A 194 -10.16 -0.30 -9.30
C VAL A 194 -10.79 -1.69 -9.42
N GLY A 195 -11.02 -2.34 -8.30
CA GLY A 195 -11.64 -3.67 -8.22
C GLY A 195 -10.94 -4.61 -7.26
N GLY A 196 -11.24 -5.92 -7.39
CA GLY A 196 -10.65 -6.99 -6.58
C GLY A 196 -9.18 -7.25 -6.89
N LEU A 197 -8.57 -8.22 -6.16
CA LEU A 197 -7.17 -8.60 -6.31
C LEU A 197 -6.80 -9.05 -7.74
N ALA A 198 -7.76 -9.56 -8.52
CA ALA A 198 -7.57 -9.88 -9.92
C ALA A 198 -7.14 -8.67 -10.77
N MET A 199 -7.58 -7.45 -10.38
CA MET A 199 -7.14 -6.21 -11.03
C MET A 199 -5.67 -5.87 -10.73
N GLY A 200 -5.06 -6.50 -9.74
CA GLY A 200 -3.66 -6.31 -9.37
C GLY A 200 -2.67 -6.57 -10.50
N LYS A 201 -3.05 -7.36 -11.51
CA LYS A 201 -2.24 -7.59 -12.74
C LYS A 201 -2.02 -6.31 -13.56
N PHE A 202 -2.90 -5.31 -13.41
CA PHE A 202 -2.84 -4.04 -14.15
C PHE A 202 -2.18 -2.91 -13.34
N LEU A 203 -1.77 -3.16 -12.10
CA LEU A 203 -1.10 -2.19 -11.23
C LEU A 203 0.43 -2.33 -11.24
N MET A 204 1.01 -2.92 -12.26
CA MET A 204 2.45 -3.16 -12.35
C MET A 204 3.09 -2.23 -13.39
N PRO A 205 4.40 -1.97 -13.31
CA PRO A 205 5.13 -1.29 -14.37
C PRO A 205 4.92 -1.94 -15.73
N GLY A 206 4.65 -1.13 -16.75
CA GLY A 206 4.37 -1.59 -18.12
C GLY A 206 2.94 -2.06 -18.37
N THR A 207 2.02 -1.85 -17.44
CA THR A 207 0.59 -2.16 -17.61
C THR A 207 -0.23 -0.86 -17.76
N PRO A 208 -1.51 -0.94 -18.17
CA PRO A 208 -2.31 0.27 -18.44
C PRO A 208 -2.45 1.28 -17.29
N LEU A 209 -2.34 0.83 -16.03
CA LEU A 209 -2.40 1.70 -14.85
C LEU A 209 -1.02 2.13 -14.35
N SER A 210 0.05 1.81 -15.10
CA SER A 210 1.43 2.20 -14.76
C SER A 210 1.68 3.67 -15.01
N GLY A 211 2.44 4.30 -14.11
CA GLY A 211 2.78 5.71 -14.17
C GLY A 211 1.86 6.61 -13.34
N GLU A 212 2.14 7.90 -13.39
CA GLU A 212 1.30 8.90 -12.73
C GLU A 212 0.09 9.24 -13.58
N HIS A 213 -1.09 9.08 -13.00
CA HIS A 213 -2.36 9.44 -13.59
C HIS A 213 -3.18 10.27 -12.60
N SER A 214 -4.03 11.12 -13.11
CA SER A 214 -5.09 11.72 -12.30
C SER A 214 -6.11 10.67 -11.85
N PRO A 215 -6.86 10.91 -10.76
CA PRO A 215 -7.92 10.00 -10.32
C PRO A 215 -8.97 9.72 -11.41
N ALA A 216 -9.27 10.71 -12.24
CA ALA A 216 -10.23 10.57 -13.34
C ALA A 216 -9.71 9.64 -14.44
N GLU A 217 -8.43 9.78 -14.81
CA GLU A 217 -7.78 8.91 -15.79
C GLU A 217 -7.72 7.46 -15.32
N ILE A 218 -7.35 7.22 -14.04
CA ILE A 218 -7.37 5.86 -13.48
C ILE A 218 -8.75 5.23 -13.60
N ARG A 219 -9.83 5.95 -13.23
CA ARG A 219 -11.19 5.42 -13.35
C ARG A 219 -11.55 5.10 -14.79
N ARG A 220 -11.18 5.99 -15.74
CA ARG A 220 -11.45 5.78 -17.17
C ARG A 220 -10.70 4.56 -17.70
N ILE A 221 -9.42 4.41 -17.37
CA ILE A 221 -8.61 3.25 -17.78
C ILE A 221 -9.19 1.98 -17.15
N ALA A 222 -9.42 1.98 -15.83
CA ALA A 222 -9.93 0.81 -15.12
C ALA A 222 -11.27 0.29 -15.67
N ALA A 223 -12.15 1.19 -16.14
CA ALA A 223 -13.42 0.83 -16.73
C ALA A 223 -13.28 0.03 -18.06
N THR A 224 -12.12 0.07 -18.71
CA THR A 224 -11.83 -0.68 -19.95
C THR A 224 -11.13 -2.03 -19.69
N LEU A 225 -10.70 -2.28 -18.45
CA LEU A 225 -9.96 -3.48 -18.08
C LEU A 225 -10.92 -4.59 -17.61
N LYS A 226 -10.60 -5.83 -17.94
CA LYS A 226 -11.36 -7.04 -17.57
C LYS A 226 -10.45 -8.08 -16.92
#